data_f90a9d0c5ad4744bddfaa74c0e5a68df
#
_entry.id   f90a9d0c5ad4744bddfaa74c0e5a68df
#
_cell.length_a   1.000
_cell.length_b   1.000
_cell.length_c   1.000
_cell.angle_alpha   90.00
_cell.angle_beta   90.00
_cell.angle_gamma   90.00
#
_symmetry.space_group_name_H-M   'P 1'
#
loop_
_entity.id
_entity.type
_entity.pdbx_description
1 polymer ?
#
loop_
_entity_poly.entity_id
_entity_poly.type
_entity_poly.pdbx_seq_one_letter_code
_entity_poly.pdbx_strand_id
1 'polypeptide(L)'
;MIARFAVALLLWGISPSAFAHEISIEFSWDGATPCKTLSANPRMVIRGFPKEAKRVMLILTQGKNPRGGQEIDLPSSGIIPPKEVWTMGVCNPDVYRWTAIFKAANGTILAQTHTEKPFP
;
A
#
# COMPACT_ATOMS: atom_id res chain seq x y z
N MET A 1 -38.60 19.42 16.57
CA MET A 1 -38.51 19.59 15.12
C MET A 1 -37.10 19.66 14.63
N ILE A 2 -36.38 20.60 15.09
CA ILE A 2 -35.03 20.85 14.60
C ILE A 2 -34.08 19.70 14.92
N ALA A 3 -34.27 19.11 16.06
CA ALA A 3 -33.40 18.02 16.51
C ALA A 3 -33.36 16.85 15.54
N ARG A 4 -34.39 16.68 14.77
CA ARG A 4 -34.45 15.59 13.84
C ARG A 4 -33.38 15.67 12.76
N PHE A 5 -33.09 16.86 12.33
CA PHE A 5 -32.11 17.05 11.27
C PHE A 5 -30.70 16.65 11.74
N ALA A 6 -30.41 17.05 12.96
CA ALA A 6 -29.12 16.73 13.51
C ALA A 6 -28.91 15.21 13.59
N VAL A 7 -29.93 14.50 13.94
CA VAL A 7 -29.85 13.06 14.04
C VAL A 7 -29.48 12.42 12.70
N ALA A 8 -30.13 12.88 11.64
CA ALA A 8 -29.85 12.34 10.31
C ALA A 8 -28.40 12.57 9.91
N LEU A 9 -27.88 13.75 10.20
CA LEU A 9 -26.51 14.08 9.85
C LEU A 9 -25.52 13.21 10.58
N LEU A 10 -25.77 12.93 11.83
CA LEU A 10 -24.89 12.09 12.62
C LEU A 10 -24.75 10.72 12.04
N LEU A 11 -25.84 10.16 11.58
CA LEU A 11 -25.80 8.85 10.98
C LEU A 11 -24.90 8.79 9.76
N TRP A 12 -24.95 9.81 8.95
CA TRP A 12 -24.11 9.83 7.75
C TRP A 12 -22.63 9.92 8.10
N GLY A 13 -22.31 10.78 9.01
CA GLY A 13 -20.93 11.02 9.35
C GLY A 13 -20.24 9.79 9.87
N ILE A 14 -20.96 8.92 10.52
CA ILE A 14 -20.37 7.73 11.13
C ILE A 14 -20.16 6.62 10.12
N SER A 15 -21.11 6.44 9.22
CA SER A 15 -21.13 5.28 8.34
C SER A 15 -19.85 5.07 7.54
N PRO A 16 -19.30 6.07 6.86
CA PRO A 16 -18.11 5.83 6.03
C PRO A 16 -16.93 5.30 6.83
N SER A 17 -16.69 5.88 8.00
CA SER A 17 -15.55 5.43 8.79
C SER A 17 -15.77 4.05 9.37
N ALA A 18 -17.01 3.69 9.65
CA ALA A 18 -17.30 2.37 10.20
C ALA A 18 -16.97 1.26 9.22
N PHE A 19 -16.93 1.54 7.94
CA PHE A 19 -16.70 0.54 6.92
C PHE A 19 -15.29 0.57 6.36
N ALA A 20 -14.46 1.44 6.85
CA ALA A 20 -13.09 1.47 6.40
C ALA A 20 -12.38 0.22 6.89
N HIS A 21 -11.89 -0.57 5.98
CA HIS A 21 -11.08 -1.74 6.29
C HIS A 21 -9.63 -1.31 6.42
N GLU A 22 -8.99 -1.83 7.42
CA GLU A 22 -7.57 -1.66 7.50
C GLU A 22 -6.89 -2.53 6.47
N ILE A 23 -6.16 -1.88 5.59
CA ILE A 23 -5.35 -2.58 4.61
C ILE A 23 -3.97 -2.73 5.20
N SER A 24 -3.44 -3.95 5.18
CA SER A 24 -2.12 -4.22 5.73
C SER A 24 -1.20 -4.77 4.65
N ILE A 25 0.09 -4.44 4.80
CA ILE A 25 1.16 -4.98 3.97
C ILE A 25 2.16 -5.61 4.91
N GLU A 26 2.43 -6.90 4.71
CA GLU A 26 3.46 -7.62 5.46
C GLU A 26 4.62 -7.92 4.52
N PHE A 27 5.83 -7.61 4.98
CA PHE A 27 7.04 -7.91 4.25
C PHE A 27 8.22 -7.93 5.20
N SER A 28 9.37 -8.37 4.71
CA SER A 28 10.61 -8.40 5.48
C SER A 28 11.76 -7.93 4.57
N TRP A 29 12.77 -7.33 5.15
CA TRP A 29 14.00 -6.99 4.43
C TRP A 29 14.99 -8.16 4.38
N ASP A 30 14.61 -9.32 4.91
CA ASP A 30 15.49 -10.49 4.90
C ASP A 30 15.88 -10.84 3.46
N GLY A 31 17.17 -11.04 3.25
CA GLY A 31 17.68 -11.35 1.93
C GLY A 31 17.85 -10.16 1.00
N ALA A 32 17.51 -8.95 1.44
CA ALA A 32 17.74 -7.75 0.64
C ALA A 32 19.22 -7.46 0.51
N THR A 33 19.67 -7.16 -0.72
CA THR A 33 21.04 -6.72 -0.98
C THR A 33 21.03 -5.20 -1.10
N PRO A 34 21.73 -4.49 -0.21
CA PRO A 34 21.70 -3.04 -0.23
C PRO A 34 22.52 -2.44 -1.37
N CYS A 35 22.19 -1.19 -1.69
CA CYS A 35 22.98 -0.33 -2.59
C CYS A 35 23.10 -0.87 -4.01
N LYS A 36 22.05 -1.49 -4.51
CA LYS A 36 21.95 -1.87 -5.92
C LYS A 36 21.20 -0.78 -6.69
N THR A 37 21.57 -0.61 -7.95
CA THR A 37 20.85 0.34 -8.80
C THR A 37 19.47 -0.17 -9.17
N LEU A 38 19.30 -1.48 -9.16
CA LEU A 38 18.02 -2.11 -9.47
C LEU A 38 17.82 -3.28 -8.53
N SER A 39 16.77 -3.21 -7.72
CA SER A 39 16.45 -4.20 -6.70
C SER A 39 15.02 -4.69 -6.85
N ALA A 40 14.83 -5.97 -6.66
CA ALA A 40 13.50 -6.57 -6.68
C ALA A 40 12.80 -6.35 -5.34
N ASN A 41 11.47 -6.33 -5.37
CA ASN A 41 10.69 -6.29 -4.16
C ASN A 41 10.84 -7.60 -3.38
N PRO A 42 10.73 -7.56 -2.05
CA PRO A 42 10.57 -8.79 -1.26
C PRO A 42 9.18 -9.38 -1.50
N ARG A 43 8.97 -10.60 -1.04
CA ARG A 43 7.61 -11.15 -1.00
C ARG A 43 6.77 -10.27 -0.10
N MET A 44 5.57 -9.92 -0.57
CA MET A 44 4.64 -9.08 0.17
C MET A 44 3.30 -9.78 0.28
N VAL A 45 2.65 -9.63 1.42
CA VAL A 45 1.29 -10.14 1.63
C VAL A 45 0.41 -8.95 1.97
N ILE A 46 -0.55 -8.67 1.10
CA ILE A 46 -1.46 -7.54 1.26
C ILE A 46 -2.84 -8.08 1.60
N ARG A 47 -3.45 -7.52 2.64
CA ARG A 47 -4.77 -7.93 3.10
C ARG A 47 -5.67 -6.71 3.25
N GLY A 48 -6.97 -6.94 3.10
CA GLY A 48 -7.97 -5.91 3.38
C GLY A 48 -8.25 -4.95 2.25
N PHE A 49 -7.66 -5.13 1.07
CA PHE A 49 -7.91 -4.24 -0.06
C PHE A 49 -9.32 -4.45 -0.64
N PRO A 50 -9.88 -3.42 -1.31
CA PRO A 50 -11.20 -3.56 -1.92
C PRO A 50 -11.21 -4.66 -2.97
N LYS A 51 -12.27 -5.44 -3.02
CA LYS A 51 -12.37 -6.55 -3.97
C LYS A 51 -12.41 -6.07 -5.43
N GLU A 52 -12.78 -4.82 -5.66
CA GLU A 52 -12.77 -4.22 -6.99
C GLU A 52 -11.38 -3.87 -7.46
N ALA A 53 -10.40 -3.89 -6.58
CA ALA A 53 -9.03 -3.56 -6.95
C ALA A 53 -8.46 -4.65 -7.85
N LYS A 54 -7.92 -4.22 -8.99
CA LYS A 54 -7.33 -5.11 -9.99
C LYS A 54 -5.87 -4.78 -10.26
N ARG A 55 -5.45 -3.59 -9.87
CA ARG A 55 -4.09 -3.12 -10.06
C ARG A 55 -3.59 -2.49 -8.79
N VAL A 56 -2.28 -2.53 -8.58
CA VAL A 56 -1.66 -1.87 -7.44
C VAL A 56 -0.37 -1.19 -7.89
N MET A 57 -0.22 0.07 -7.49
CA MET A 57 1.02 0.80 -7.66
C MET A 57 1.81 0.68 -6.35
N LEU A 58 2.98 0.11 -6.42
CA LEU A 58 3.86 -0.04 -5.26
C LEU A 58 5.02 0.92 -5.38
N ILE A 59 5.19 1.76 -4.38
CA ILE A 59 6.20 2.83 -4.36
C ILE A 59 7.05 2.67 -3.12
N LEU A 60 8.36 2.70 -3.33
CA LEU A 60 9.33 2.67 -2.24
C LEU A 60 9.87 4.06 -2.00
N THR A 61 9.89 4.49 -0.74
CA THR A 61 10.46 5.78 -0.35
C THR A 61 11.32 5.63 0.89
N GLN A 62 12.28 6.54 1.01
CA GLN A 62 13.14 6.69 2.19
C GLN A 62 12.93 8.13 2.65
N GLY A 63 12.08 8.32 3.67
CA GLY A 63 11.62 9.66 4.02
C GLY A 63 10.96 10.32 2.83
N LYS A 64 11.45 11.47 2.41
CA LYS A 64 10.94 12.18 1.23
C LYS A 64 11.60 11.74 -0.07
N ASN A 65 12.60 10.87 0.00
CA ASN A 65 13.36 10.47 -1.18
C ASN A 65 12.67 9.31 -1.88
N PRO A 66 12.25 9.49 -3.13
CA PRO A 66 11.68 8.39 -3.89
C PRO A 66 12.78 7.39 -4.25
N ARG A 67 12.44 6.11 -4.14
CA ARG A 67 13.33 5.01 -4.49
C ARG A 67 12.81 4.19 -5.66
N GLY A 68 11.72 4.65 -6.28
CA GLY A 68 11.13 3.98 -7.42
C GLY A 68 9.80 3.34 -7.11
N GLY A 69 9.10 2.92 -8.14
CA GLY A 69 7.80 2.29 -8.01
C GLY A 69 7.35 1.73 -9.34
N GLN A 70 6.34 0.89 -9.27
CA GLN A 70 5.82 0.22 -10.46
C GLN A 70 4.39 -0.23 -10.21
N GLU A 71 3.56 -0.11 -11.23
CA GLU A 71 2.20 -0.62 -11.16
C GLU A 71 2.16 -2.02 -11.75
N ILE A 72 1.49 -2.93 -11.05
CA ILE A 72 1.37 -4.32 -11.46
C ILE A 72 -0.08 -4.77 -11.33
N ASP A 73 -0.40 -5.91 -11.92
CA ASP A 73 -1.67 -6.57 -11.67
C ASP A 73 -1.69 -7.01 -10.21
N LEU A 74 -2.81 -6.80 -9.55
CA LEU A 74 -2.99 -7.21 -8.17
C LEU A 74 -3.53 -8.63 -8.12
N PRO A 75 -2.75 -9.60 -7.61
CA PRO A 75 -3.28 -10.95 -7.43
C PRO A 75 -4.46 -10.94 -6.46
N SER A 76 -5.48 -11.71 -6.75
CA SER A 76 -6.65 -11.79 -5.87
C SER A 76 -6.30 -12.31 -4.48
N SER A 77 -5.23 -13.08 -4.37
CA SER A 77 -4.74 -13.57 -3.09
C SER A 77 -4.06 -12.47 -2.26
N GLY A 78 -3.66 -11.37 -2.87
CA GLY A 78 -2.85 -10.35 -2.22
C GLY A 78 -1.40 -10.72 -2.01
N ILE A 79 -0.98 -11.88 -2.50
CA ILE A 79 0.41 -12.32 -2.36
C ILE A 79 1.19 -11.87 -3.58
N ILE A 80 2.17 -10.99 -3.35
CA ILE A 80 3.05 -10.50 -4.41
C ILE A 80 4.39 -11.19 -4.24
N PRO A 81 4.76 -12.04 -5.20
CA PRO A 81 6.04 -12.73 -5.09
C PRO A 81 7.20 -11.77 -5.31
N PRO A 82 8.42 -12.17 -4.94
CA PRO A 82 9.60 -11.38 -5.27
C PRO A 82 9.75 -11.20 -6.79
N LYS A 83 10.45 -10.13 -7.17
CA LYS A 83 10.81 -9.86 -8.57
C LYS A 83 9.65 -9.42 -9.45
N GLU A 84 8.63 -8.82 -8.84
CA GLU A 84 7.51 -8.25 -9.58
C GLU A 84 7.66 -6.74 -9.73
N VAL A 85 8.27 -6.08 -8.76
CA VAL A 85 8.46 -4.63 -8.74
C VAL A 85 9.94 -4.33 -8.56
N TRP A 86 10.48 -3.50 -9.44
CA TRP A 86 11.89 -3.15 -9.42
C TRP A 86 12.06 -1.69 -9.05
N THR A 87 12.92 -1.44 -8.08
CA THR A 87 13.18 -0.11 -7.54
C THR A 87 14.67 0.06 -7.29
N MET A 88 15.04 1.17 -6.69
CA MET A 88 16.41 1.37 -6.22
C MET A 88 16.68 0.63 -4.90
N GLY A 89 15.64 0.05 -4.30
CA GLY A 89 15.77 -0.75 -3.10
C GLY A 89 16.28 0.03 -1.90
N VAL A 90 16.83 -0.70 -0.94
CA VAL A 90 17.41 -0.13 0.27
C VAL A 90 18.92 0.03 0.10
N CYS A 91 19.52 0.94 0.86
CA CYS A 91 20.97 1.15 0.83
C CYS A 91 21.51 1.40 2.22
N ASN A 92 21.36 2.61 2.74
CA ASN A 92 21.85 2.95 4.08
C ASN A 92 20.85 2.45 5.14
N PRO A 93 21.34 2.19 6.38
CA PRO A 93 20.44 1.93 7.49
C PRO A 93 19.49 3.11 7.67
N ASP A 94 18.21 2.84 7.56
CA ASP A 94 17.16 3.87 7.64
C ASP A 94 15.80 3.17 7.67
N VAL A 95 14.75 3.97 7.80
CA VAL A 95 13.39 3.49 7.70
C VAL A 95 12.93 3.67 6.25
N TYR A 96 12.46 2.59 5.65
CA TYR A 96 11.95 2.60 4.28
C TYR A 96 10.46 2.27 4.29
N ARG A 97 9.73 2.90 3.39
CA ARG A 97 8.28 2.78 3.31
C ARG A 97 7.85 2.22 1.96
N TRP A 98 6.97 1.23 2.02
CA TRP A 98 6.21 0.80 0.85
C TRP A 98 4.82 1.43 0.91
N THR A 99 4.44 2.12 -0.16
CA THR A 99 3.10 2.67 -0.33
C THR A 99 2.41 1.87 -1.43
N ALA A 100 1.17 1.46 -1.17
CA ALA A 100 0.35 0.74 -2.14
C ALA A 100 -0.87 1.57 -2.49
N ILE A 101 -1.07 1.83 -3.77
CA ILE A 101 -2.25 2.53 -4.29
C ILE A 101 -3.04 1.53 -5.11
N PHE A 102 -4.26 1.26 -4.66
CA PHE A 102 -5.12 0.24 -5.27
C PHE A 102 -6.06 0.87 -6.27
N LYS A 103 -6.13 0.26 -7.44
CA LYS A 103 -6.92 0.80 -8.55
C LYS A 103 -7.86 -0.25 -9.11
N ALA A 104 -9.02 0.21 -9.54
CA ALA A 104 -9.93 -0.61 -10.32
C ALA A 104 -9.37 -0.84 -11.72
N ALA A 105 -9.98 -1.74 -12.48
CA ALA A 105 -9.55 -2.04 -13.83
C ALA A 105 -9.51 -0.80 -14.73
N ASN A 106 -10.39 0.16 -14.50
CA ASN A 106 -10.45 1.38 -15.29
C ASN A 106 -9.48 2.47 -14.82
N GLY A 107 -8.64 2.17 -13.83
CA GLY A 107 -7.67 3.12 -13.32
C GLY A 107 -8.13 3.98 -12.15
N THR A 108 -9.38 3.86 -11.74
CA THR A 108 -9.89 4.63 -10.61
C THR A 108 -9.18 4.21 -9.33
N ILE A 109 -8.68 5.18 -8.58
CA ILE A 109 -8.04 4.91 -7.29
C ILE A 109 -9.11 4.60 -6.27
N LEU A 110 -9.00 3.43 -5.64
CA LEU A 110 -9.98 2.94 -4.68
C LEU A 110 -9.53 3.10 -3.24
N ALA A 111 -8.23 2.95 -2.99
CA ALA A 111 -7.70 2.99 -1.64
C ALA A 111 -6.19 3.14 -1.68
N GLN A 112 -5.60 3.44 -0.54
CA GLN A 112 -4.16 3.60 -0.40
C GLN A 112 -3.76 3.23 1.02
N THR A 113 -2.60 2.61 1.14
CA THR A 113 -2.01 2.30 2.45
C THR A 113 -0.49 2.34 2.35
N HIS A 114 0.16 2.32 3.48
CA HIS A 114 1.61 2.22 3.52
C HIS A 114 2.06 1.45 4.75
N THR A 115 3.29 0.98 4.70
CA THR A 115 3.94 0.33 5.83
C THR A 115 5.42 0.69 5.81
N GLU A 116 6.01 0.80 6.99
CA GLU A 116 7.42 1.18 7.13
C GLU A 116 8.14 0.15 7.97
N LYS A 117 9.41 -0.10 7.63
CA LYS A 117 10.27 -0.93 8.45
C LYS A 117 11.70 -0.43 8.37
N PRO A 118 12.44 -0.46 9.48
CA PRO A 118 13.86 -0.13 9.45
C PRO A 118 14.63 -1.21 8.70
N PHE A 119 15.59 -0.76 7.92
CA PHE A 119 16.60 -1.62 7.31
C PHE A 119 17.89 -1.41 8.09
N PRO A 120 18.48 -2.47 8.66
CA PRO A 120 19.66 -2.37 9.50
C PRO A 120 20.96 -2.02 8.79
#